data_5fa1fedea26e8cb0347e81a78389d1a1
#
_entry.id   5fa1fedea26e8cb0347e81a78389d1a1
#
_cell.length_a   1.000
_cell.length_b   1.000
_cell.length_c   1.000
_cell.angle_alpha   90.00
_cell.angle_beta   90.00
_cell.angle_gamma   90.00
#
_symmetry.space_group_name_H-M   'P 1'
#
loop_
_entity.id
_entity.type
_entity.pdbx_description
1 polymer ?
#
loop_
_entity_poly.entity_id
_entity_poly.type
_entity_poly.pdbx_seq_one_letter_code
_entity_poly.pdbx_strand_id
1 'polypeptide(L)'
;MNYIKLLNAAFEKFFFDDRLNPTHISLYMALFQEWNSCRFMDEFYVNRRDLMRCAKIGSKSTYHRCIVELDSWQYLSYFPSNNPYKGSKIKMAIIGTSDEPVVGQYNPILEQLAEQYHPRGVPLEGHHHPKNGQVVN
;
A
#
# COMPACT_ATOMS: atom_id res chain seq x y z
N MET A 1 -1.60 -17.93 -0.15
CA MET A 1 -2.28 -16.66 0.15
C MET A 1 -2.31 -15.82 -1.12
N ASN A 2 -3.45 -15.20 -1.39
CA ASN A 2 -3.59 -14.42 -2.62
C ASN A 2 -3.07 -13.00 -2.41
N TYR A 3 -1.87 -12.77 -2.88
CA TYR A 3 -1.19 -11.51 -2.66
C TYR A 3 -1.84 -10.33 -3.42
N ILE A 4 -2.42 -10.59 -4.58
CA ILE A 4 -3.10 -9.52 -5.32
C ILE A 4 -4.35 -9.08 -4.57
N LYS A 5 -5.07 -10.03 -3.99
CA LYS A 5 -6.26 -9.73 -3.21
C LYS A 5 -5.90 -8.90 -1.99
N LEU A 6 -4.81 -9.26 -1.31
CA LEU A 6 -4.33 -8.48 -0.17
C LEU A 6 -3.93 -7.07 -0.58
N LEU A 7 -3.24 -6.95 -1.70
CA LEU A 7 -2.80 -5.65 -2.17
C LEU A 7 -3.97 -4.77 -2.57
N ASN A 8 -4.96 -5.34 -3.24
CA ASN A 8 -6.16 -4.60 -3.61
C ASN A 8 -6.89 -4.10 -2.38
N ALA A 9 -7.00 -4.92 -1.35
CA ALA A 9 -7.64 -4.51 -0.10
C ALA A 9 -6.89 -3.37 0.55
N ALA A 10 -5.56 -3.41 0.51
CA ALA A 10 -4.77 -2.32 1.06
C ALA A 10 -5.01 -1.02 0.31
N PHE A 11 -5.02 -1.07 -1.01
CA PHE A 11 -5.25 0.14 -1.81
C PHE A 11 -6.65 0.70 -1.63
N GLU A 12 -7.62 -0.15 -1.41
CA GLU A 12 -8.97 0.32 -1.10
C GLU A 12 -8.96 1.08 0.22
N LYS A 13 -8.28 0.55 1.23
CA LYS A 13 -8.17 1.24 2.51
C LYS A 13 -7.43 2.56 2.36
N PHE A 14 -6.36 2.59 1.57
CA PHE A 14 -5.62 3.83 1.32
C PHE A 14 -6.53 4.91 0.73
N PHE A 15 -7.38 4.52 -0.19
CA PHE A 15 -8.22 5.49 -0.88
C PHE A 15 -9.12 6.25 0.08
N PHE A 16 -9.62 5.58 1.09
CA PHE A 16 -10.56 6.18 2.03
C PHE A 16 -9.88 6.73 3.29
N ASP A 17 -8.57 6.67 3.38
CA ASP A 17 -7.84 7.10 4.57
C ASP A 17 -7.02 8.34 4.25
N ASP A 18 -7.61 9.50 4.53
CA ASP A 18 -7.00 10.79 4.19
C ASP A 18 -5.80 11.14 5.07
N ARG A 19 -5.53 10.34 6.10
CA ARG A 19 -4.35 10.57 6.95
C ARG A 19 -3.05 10.20 6.25
N LEU A 20 -3.13 9.33 5.25
CA LEU A 20 -1.95 8.84 4.55
C LEU A 20 -1.40 9.88 3.59
N ASN A 21 -0.08 9.92 3.51
CA ASN A 21 0.60 10.67 2.46
C ASN A 21 1.44 9.70 1.64
N PRO A 22 2.08 10.16 0.56
CA PRO A 22 2.85 9.23 -0.28
C PRO A 22 3.95 8.47 0.45
N THR A 23 4.52 9.06 1.49
CA THR A 23 5.57 8.39 2.27
C THR A 23 5.01 7.18 3.01
N HIS A 24 3.82 7.29 3.55
CA HIS A 24 3.17 6.16 4.21
C HIS A 24 2.96 5.02 3.22
N ILE A 25 2.48 5.34 2.03
CA ILE A 25 2.20 4.33 1.02
C ILE A 25 3.50 3.69 0.54
N SER A 26 4.53 4.50 0.33
CA SER A 26 5.84 3.98 -0.08
C SER A 26 6.39 3.02 0.97
N LEU A 27 6.30 3.39 2.24
CA LEU A 27 6.78 2.51 3.32
C LEU A 27 5.94 1.25 3.41
N TYR A 28 4.62 1.38 3.28
CA TYR A 28 3.74 0.22 3.30
C TYR A 28 4.10 -0.75 2.18
N MET A 29 4.35 -0.24 0.98
CA MET A 29 4.70 -1.10 -0.15
C MET A 29 6.03 -1.80 0.06
N ALA A 30 7.01 -1.11 0.66
CA ALA A 30 8.28 -1.74 1.00
C ALA A 30 8.08 -2.87 2.00
N LEU A 31 7.25 -2.63 3.00
CA LEU A 31 6.92 -3.65 4.00
C LEU A 31 6.15 -4.82 3.39
N PHE A 32 5.23 -4.52 2.49
CA PHE A 32 4.47 -5.55 1.81
C PHE A 32 5.40 -6.45 1.00
N GLN A 33 6.37 -5.86 0.33
CA GLN A 33 7.34 -6.62 -0.44
C GLN A 33 8.20 -7.52 0.46
N GLU A 34 8.60 -6.99 1.61
CA GLU A 34 9.35 -7.80 2.56
C GLU A 34 8.50 -8.94 3.10
N TRP A 35 7.25 -8.68 3.39
CA TRP A 35 6.30 -9.67 3.84
C TRP A 35 6.14 -10.78 2.80
N ASN A 36 6.01 -10.39 1.54
CA ASN A 36 5.94 -11.34 0.44
C ASN A 36 7.22 -12.19 0.37
N SER A 37 8.38 -11.57 0.54
CA SER A 37 9.65 -12.29 0.54
C SER A 37 9.74 -13.31 1.67
N CYS A 38 9.10 -13.01 2.78
CA CYS A 38 9.03 -13.90 3.94
C CYS A 38 7.85 -14.87 3.84
N ARG A 39 7.27 -15.00 2.66
CA ARG A 39 6.16 -15.91 2.38
C ARG A 39 4.95 -15.66 3.27
N PHE A 40 4.70 -14.39 3.55
CA PHE A 40 3.54 -13.93 4.32
C PHE A 40 3.48 -14.54 5.72
N MET A 41 4.63 -14.68 6.37
CA MET A 41 4.67 -15.14 7.75
C MET A 41 3.93 -14.15 8.65
N ASP A 42 3.38 -14.65 9.75
CA ASP A 42 2.63 -13.79 10.68
C ASP A 42 3.47 -12.64 11.19
N GLU A 43 4.73 -12.91 11.49
CA GLU A 43 5.66 -11.88 11.97
C GLU A 43 6.98 -12.04 11.25
N PHE A 44 7.63 -10.92 10.99
CA PHE A 44 8.93 -10.94 10.33
C PHE A 44 9.78 -9.79 10.81
N TYR A 45 11.07 -9.95 10.70
CA TYR A 45 12.01 -8.91 11.10
C TYR A 45 12.37 -8.05 9.92
N VAL A 46 12.58 -6.76 10.19
CA VAL A 46 12.95 -5.80 9.15
C VAL A 46 14.18 -5.03 9.57
N ASN A 47 14.96 -4.66 8.56
CA ASN A 47 16.11 -3.80 8.73
C ASN A 47 15.70 -2.39 8.29
N ARG A 48 15.80 -1.44 9.23
CA ARG A 48 15.38 -0.07 8.93
C ARG A 48 16.09 0.51 7.73
N ARG A 49 17.41 0.29 7.63
CA ARG A 49 18.20 0.84 6.53
C ARG A 49 17.71 0.35 5.19
N ASP A 50 17.45 -0.96 5.10
CA ASP A 50 16.97 -1.55 3.86
C ASP A 50 15.58 -1.07 3.51
N LEU A 51 14.70 -0.97 4.49
CA LEU A 51 13.35 -0.46 4.26
C LEU A 51 13.37 0.99 3.80
N MET A 52 14.19 1.83 4.44
CA MET A 52 14.29 3.23 4.04
C MET A 52 14.79 3.33 2.61
N ARG A 53 15.75 2.49 2.26
CA ARG A 53 16.29 2.50 0.90
C ARG A 53 15.23 2.07 -0.12
N CYS A 54 14.48 1.03 0.21
CA CYS A 54 13.42 0.53 -0.68
C CYS A 54 12.31 1.54 -0.82
N ALA A 55 11.90 2.15 0.27
CA ALA A 55 10.80 3.12 0.30
C ALA A 55 11.23 4.52 -0.14
N LYS A 56 12.54 4.73 -0.34
CA LYS A 56 13.11 6.03 -0.72
C LYS A 56 12.85 7.09 0.34
N ILE A 57 13.01 6.71 1.59
CA ILE A 57 12.89 7.62 2.72
C ILE A 57 14.30 7.95 3.20
N GLY A 58 14.65 9.25 3.18
CA GLY A 58 15.99 9.67 3.50
C GLY A 58 16.23 10.04 4.96
N SER A 59 15.17 10.16 5.74
CA SER A 59 15.26 10.64 7.11
C SER A 59 14.76 9.59 8.08
N LYS A 60 15.58 9.31 9.12
CA LYS A 60 15.18 8.36 10.16
C LYS A 60 13.93 8.83 10.90
N SER A 61 13.82 10.12 11.14
CA SER A 61 12.66 10.64 11.85
C SER A 61 11.40 10.49 11.02
N THR A 62 11.49 10.70 9.72
CA THR A 62 10.34 10.48 8.84
C THR A 62 9.94 9.01 8.81
N TYR A 63 10.93 8.12 8.69
CA TYR A 63 10.68 6.69 8.73
C TYR A 63 9.96 6.29 10.02
N HIS A 64 10.52 6.71 11.15
CA HIS A 64 9.96 6.34 12.45
C HIS A 64 8.55 6.87 12.63
N ARG A 65 8.32 8.12 12.26
CA ARG A 65 6.99 8.70 12.35
C ARG A 65 5.99 7.91 11.51
N CYS A 66 6.38 7.58 10.29
CA CYS A 66 5.46 6.88 9.38
C CYS A 66 5.15 5.47 9.86
N ILE A 67 6.13 4.75 10.39
CA ILE A 67 5.87 3.38 10.83
C ILE A 67 5.02 3.37 12.09
N VAL A 68 5.22 4.32 12.99
CA VAL A 68 4.41 4.44 14.19
C VAL A 68 2.97 4.83 13.82
N GLU A 69 2.81 5.71 12.84
CA GLU A 69 1.48 6.10 12.38
C GLU A 69 0.77 4.94 11.70
N LEU A 70 1.48 4.17 10.88
CA LEU A 70 0.88 2.99 10.26
C LEU A 70 0.43 1.97 11.30
N ASP A 71 1.18 1.83 12.39
CA ASP A 71 0.76 1.01 13.52
C ASP A 71 -0.51 1.57 14.15
N SER A 72 -0.50 2.86 14.49
CA SER A 72 -1.65 3.52 15.10
C SER A 72 -2.91 3.40 14.26
N TRP A 73 -2.75 3.41 12.95
CA TRP A 73 -3.88 3.39 12.03
C TRP A 73 -4.24 1.97 11.59
N GLN A 74 -3.64 0.97 12.25
CA GLN A 74 -4.00 -0.43 12.10
C GLN A 74 -3.68 -1.02 10.72
N TYR A 75 -2.62 -0.52 10.09
CA TYR A 75 -2.08 -1.15 8.89
C TYR A 75 -1.11 -2.27 9.22
N LEU A 76 -0.50 -2.19 10.40
CA LEU A 76 0.47 -3.18 10.84
C LEU A 76 0.64 -3.06 12.35
N SER A 77 1.38 -3.99 12.93
CA SER A 77 1.84 -3.88 14.31
C SER A 77 3.36 -3.78 14.29
N TYR A 78 3.88 -2.79 14.97
CA TYR A 78 5.30 -2.49 14.98
C TYR A 78 5.86 -2.79 16.37
N PHE A 79 6.86 -3.66 16.44
CA PHE A 79 7.50 -4.05 17.69
C PHE A 79 8.96 -3.64 17.60
N PRO A 80 9.31 -2.45 18.13
CA PRO A 80 10.70 -2.01 18.11
C PRO A 80 11.58 -2.92 18.93
N SER A 81 12.81 -3.10 18.50
CA SER A 81 13.77 -3.96 19.18
C SER A 81 14.88 -3.13 19.78
N ASN A 82 15.28 -3.49 21.00
CA ASN A 82 16.44 -2.90 21.63
C ASN A 82 17.72 -3.60 21.22
N ASN A 83 17.60 -4.68 20.47
CA ASN A 83 18.76 -5.44 20.01
C ASN A 83 19.16 -4.97 18.63
N PRO A 84 20.31 -4.30 18.48
CA PRO A 84 20.72 -3.76 17.18
C PRO A 84 20.99 -4.83 16.12
N TYR A 85 21.13 -6.07 16.54
CA TYR A 85 21.42 -7.15 15.59
C TYR A 85 20.17 -7.82 15.05
N LYS A 86 19.02 -7.65 15.68
CA LYS A 86 17.79 -8.33 15.27
C LYS A 86 16.88 -7.51 14.39
N GLY A 87 16.97 -6.19 14.50
CA GLY A 87 16.02 -5.33 13.84
C GLY A 87 14.67 -5.33 14.54
N SER A 88 13.71 -4.65 13.95
CA SER A 88 12.36 -4.57 14.51
C SER A 88 11.50 -5.66 13.92
N LYS A 89 10.45 -6.02 14.65
CA LYS A 89 9.51 -7.05 14.20
C LYS A 89 8.24 -6.39 13.72
N ILE A 90 7.70 -6.90 12.64
CA ILE A 90 6.49 -6.37 12.04
C ILE A 90 5.48 -7.49 11.90
N LYS A 91 4.22 -7.14 12.14
CA LYS A 91 3.09 -8.00 11.83
C LYS A 91 2.14 -7.21 10.97
N MET A 92 1.99 -7.61 9.71
CA MET A 92 1.10 -6.90 8.80
C MET A 92 -0.35 -7.23 9.13
N ALA A 93 -1.20 -6.22 9.12
CA ALA A 93 -2.62 -6.44 9.29
C ALA A 93 -3.19 -7.10 8.04
N ILE A 94 -4.08 -8.05 8.23
CA ILE A 94 -4.78 -8.68 7.11
C ILE A 94 -6.02 -7.87 6.84
N ILE A 95 -5.96 -7.03 5.83
CA ILE A 95 -7.00 -6.08 5.49
C ILE A 95 -7.99 -6.76 4.55
N GLY A 96 -9.27 -6.57 4.82
CA GLY A 96 -10.31 -7.03 3.90
C GLY A 96 -10.53 -8.53 3.91
N THR A 97 -10.03 -9.25 4.91
CA THR A 97 -10.34 -10.66 5.02
C THR A 97 -11.63 -10.82 5.80
N SER A 98 -12.70 -10.63 5.13
CA SER A 98 -13.94 -11.21 5.61
C SER A 98 -13.97 -12.61 5.07
N ASP A 99 -14.61 -13.49 5.78
CA ASP A 99 -14.86 -14.84 5.31
C ASP A 99 -15.80 -14.82 4.12
N GLU A 100 -16.24 -13.66 3.73
CA GLU A 100 -17.14 -13.54 2.60
C GLU A 100 -16.40 -13.90 1.33
N PRO A 101 -16.98 -14.77 0.53
CA PRO A 101 -16.38 -15.06 -0.75
C PRO A 101 -16.34 -13.77 -1.54
N VAL A 102 -15.17 -13.44 -2.03
CA VAL A 102 -15.04 -12.29 -2.90
C VAL A 102 -15.54 -12.74 -4.25
N VAL A 103 -16.79 -12.47 -4.49
CA VAL A 103 -17.47 -12.95 -5.67
C VAL A 103 -16.86 -12.25 -6.87
N GLY A 104 -16.17 -13.02 -7.70
CA GLY A 104 -15.62 -12.51 -8.93
C GLY A 104 -14.77 -11.28 -8.78
N GLN A 105 -14.32 -11.03 -7.58
CA GLN A 105 -13.52 -9.86 -7.29
C GLN A 105 -14.24 -8.56 -7.58
N TYR A 106 -15.55 -8.60 -7.67
CA TYR A 106 -16.32 -7.39 -7.87
C TYR A 106 -16.26 -6.54 -6.61
N ASN A 107 -15.85 -5.31 -6.75
CA ASN A 107 -15.79 -4.38 -5.65
C ASN A 107 -16.51 -3.11 -6.08
N PRO A 108 -17.68 -2.83 -5.50
CA PRO A 108 -18.45 -1.65 -5.91
C PRO A 108 -17.69 -0.35 -5.72
N ILE A 109 -16.83 -0.30 -4.72
CA ILE A 109 -16.05 0.90 -4.47
C ILE A 109 -15.06 1.14 -5.59
N LEU A 110 -14.35 0.08 -5.99
CA LEU A 110 -13.39 0.19 -7.08
C LEU A 110 -14.08 0.52 -8.39
N GLU A 111 -15.27 -0.02 -8.59
CA GLU A 111 -16.02 0.31 -9.79
C GLU A 111 -16.43 1.77 -9.81
N GLN A 112 -16.86 2.30 -8.69
CA GLN A 112 -17.18 3.73 -8.59
C GLN A 112 -15.97 4.59 -8.88
N LEU A 113 -14.82 4.17 -8.42
CA LEU A 113 -13.57 4.88 -8.70
C LEU A 113 -13.26 4.88 -10.18
N ALA A 114 -13.45 3.75 -10.83
CA ALA A 114 -13.20 3.63 -12.26
C ALA A 114 -14.13 4.54 -13.04
N GLU A 115 -15.37 4.67 -12.61
CA GLU A 115 -16.33 5.54 -13.27
C GLU A 115 -16.00 7.01 -13.10
N GLN A 116 -15.40 7.36 -11.97
CA GLN A 116 -15.06 8.74 -11.69
C GLN A 116 -13.72 9.15 -12.25
N TYR A 117 -12.92 8.18 -12.62
CA TYR A 117 -11.57 8.45 -13.07
C TYR A 117 -11.53 8.60 -14.57
N HIS A 118 -11.02 9.75 -15.03
CA HIS A 118 -10.83 10.01 -16.44
C HIS A 118 -9.36 10.21 -16.68
N PRO A 119 -8.67 9.24 -17.31
CA PRO A 119 -7.24 9.37 -17.53
C PRO A 119 -6.94 10.57 -18.38
N ARG A 120 -5.91 11.30 -18.04
CA ARG A 120 -5.48 12.43 -18.82
C ARG A 120 -4.94 11.99 -20.16
N GLY A 121 -5.23 12.79 -21.17
CA GLY A 121 -4.70 12.52 -22.49
C GLY A 121 -5.45 11.45 -23.24
N VAL A 122 -6.51 10.90 -22.67
CA VAL A 122 -7.34 9.95 -23.35
C VAL A 122 -8.61 10.65 -23.77
N PRO A 123 -8.84 10.81 -25.08
CA PRO A 123 -10.12 11.36 -25.52
C PRO A 123 -11.17 10.34 -25.20
N LEU A 124 -12.12 10.79 -24.56
CA LEU A 124 -13.17 9.86 -24.24
C LEU A 124 -13.95 9.56 -25.44
N GLU A 125 -13.73 8.78 -25.94
CA GLU A 125 -14.31 8.47 -26.81
C GLU A 125 -14.89 9.06 -27.44
N GLY A 126 -14.39 9.24 -27.66
CA GLY A 126 -14.46 9.60 -28.15
C GLY A 126 -13.54 9.69 -28.05
N HIS A 127 -12.45 9.40 -27.85
CA HIS A 127 -11.62 9.73 -27.80
C HIS A 127 -10.67 9.78 -27.59
N HIS A 128 -10.29 9.69 -28.23
CA HIS A 128 -9.41 10.13 -28.34
C HIS A 128 -8.65 10.51 -28.02
N HIS A 129 -8.36 10.47 -28.60
CA HIS A 129 -7.62 11.24 -28.69
C HIS A 129 -7.11 11.78 -28.54
N PRO A 130 -7.04 11.70 -29.05
CA PRO A 130 -6.51 12.49 -29.15
C PRO A 130 -5.85 13.15 -28.99
N LYS A 131 -5.79 13.29 -29.43
CA LYS A 131 -5.31 14.19 -29.43
C LYS A 131 -5.04 14.97 -29.06
N ASN A 132 -5.24 14.79 -29.40
CA ASN A 132 -5.06 15.66 -29.07
C ASN A 132 -4.82 15.86 -28.45
N GLY A 133 -4.94 15.36 -28.67
CA GLY A 133 -5.01 15.67 -28.27
C GLY A 133 -4.69 15.27 -27.49
N GLN A 134 -4.62 15.01 -27.82
CA GLN A 134 -4.55 14.96 -27.39
C GLN A 134 -4.33 14.64 -26.60
N VAL A 135 -4.46 14.25 -26.84
CA VAL A 135 -4.46 14.28 -26.37
C VAL A 135 -4.05 14.20 -25.71
N VAL A 136 -4.24 14.04 -25.91
CA VAL A 136 -4.17 14.38 -25.48
C VAL A 136 -3.91 14.52 -24.94
N ASN A 137 -4.26 14.60 -25.20
CA ASN A 137 -4.36 15.01 -24.79
C ASN A 137 -4.11 15.16 -24.59
#